data_5fda771972f3fcf36a6683d515847be9
#
_entry.id   5fda771972f3fcf36a6683d515847be9
#
_cell.length_a   1.000
_cell.length_b   1.000
_cell.length_c   1.000
_cell.angle_alpha   90.00
_cell.angle_beta   90.00
_cell.angle_gamma   90.00
#
_symmetry.space_group_name_H-M   'P 1'
#
loop_
_entity.id
_entity.type
_entity.pdbx_description
1 polymer ?
#
loop_
_entity_poly.entity_id
_entity_poly.type
_entity_poly.pdbx_seq_one_letter_code
_entity_poly.pdbx_strand_id
1 'polypeptide(L)'
;MTPAVEVVHVARRFGSVQALAGIDLAVGQGEFFGLLGPNGAGKTTLISVLAGLVRPDEGSARIMGHDVTAGYREARRALGVVPQELVLDPFFTVRETLAIQSGYFGLANNDDWIDEILHHLDLTAKADANMRSLSGGMKRRVLVGQALVHRPPVIVLDEPTAGVDVELRRH
;
A
#
# COMPACT_ATOMS: atom_id res chain seq x y z
N MET A 1 -23.50 3.82 -5.95
CA MET A 1 -22.52 3.74 -4.84
C MET A 1 -21.19 4.33 -5.31
N THR A 2 -20.46 5.03 -4.46
CA THR A 2 -19.12 5.55 -4.79
C THR A 2 -18.15 4.39 -4.92
N PRO A 3 -17.38 4.28 -6.04
CA PRO A 3 -16.33 3.26 -6.16
C PRO A 3 -15.28 3.40 -5.06
N ALA A 4 -14.67 2.27 -4.67
CA ALA A 4 -13.51 2.28 -3.77
C ALA A 4 -12.29 2.89 -4.45
N VAL A 5 -12.07 2.56 -5.72
CA VAL A 5 -11.04 3.14 -6.58
C VAL A 5 -11.70 3.56 -7.90
N GLU A 6 -11.44 4.76 -8.35
CA GLU A 6 -11.86 5.27 -9.66
C GLU A 6 -10.67 5.91 -10.36
N VAL A 7 -10.42 5.52 -11.58
CA VAL A 7 -9.37 6.06 -12.45
C VAL A 7 -10.03 6.44 -13.77
N VAL A 8 -9.90 7.68 -14.20
CA VAL A 8 -10.53 8.20 -15.40
C VAL A 8 -9.46 8.80 -16.31
N HIS A 9 -9.23 8.13 -17.43
CA HIS A 9 -8.32 8.53 -18.51
C HIS A 9 -6.93 8.97 -18.02
N VAL A 10 -6.37 8.25 -17.04
CA VAL A 10 -5.08 8.60 -16.43
C VAL A 10 -3.94 8.29 -17.40
N ALA A 11 -3.19 9.32 -17.75
CA ALA A 11 -1.95 9.23 -18.51
C ALA A 11 -0.75 9.73 -17.71
N ARG A 12 0.41 9.11 -17.90
CA ARG A 12 1.69 9.52 -17.29
C ARG A 12 2.86 9.18 -18.19
N ARG A 13 3.73 10.16 -18.38
CA ARG A 13 4.97 10.03 -19.15
C ARG A 13 6.19 10.36 -18.27
N PHE A 14 7.27 9.62 -18.45
CA PHE A 14 8.58 9.91 -17.87
C PHE A 14 9.60 10.08 -19.01
N GLY A 15 9.95 11.33 -19.32
CA GLY A 15 10.77 11.65 -20.49
C GLY A 15 10.12 11.14 -21.79
N SER A 16 10.78 10.23 -22.49
CA SER A 16 10.25 9.61 -23.71
C SER A 16 9.36 8.39 -23.47
N VAL A 17 9.29 7.87 -22.23
CA VAL A 17 8.54 6.64 -21.90
C VAL A 17 7.12 6.98 -21.47
N GLN A 18 6.13 6.47 -22.21
CA GLN A 18 4.72 6.51 -21.83
C GLN A 18 4.46 5.37 -20.83
N ALA A 19 4.36 5.70 -19.54
CA ALA A 19 4.14 4.71 -18.49
C ALA A 19 2.65 4.35 -18.33
N LEU A 20 1.75 5.32 -18.50
CA LEU A 20 0.29 5.14 -18.51
C LEU A 20 -0.28 5.89 -19.73
N ALA A 21 -1.15 5.25 -20.49
CA ALA A 21 -1.64 5.77 -21.77
C ALA A 21 -3.17 5.86 -21.78
N GLY A 22 -3.76 6.65 -20.87
CA GLY A 22 -5.21 6.83 -20.79
C GLY A 22 -5.89 5.62 -20.14
N ILE A 23 -5.56 5.33 -18.88
CA ILE A 23 -6.11 4.20 -18.13
C ILE A 23 -7.45 4.58 -17.52
N ASP A 24 -8.45 3.72 -17.73
CA ASP A 24 -9.75 3.76 -17.09
C ASP A 24 -9.93 2.51 -16.23
N LEU A 25 -10.32 2.69 -14.94
CA LEU A 25 -10.52 1.61 -14.00
C LEU A 25 -11.54 2.03 -12.93
N ALA A 26 -12.46 1.15 -12.61
CA ALA A 26 -13.34 1.29 -11.45
C ALA A 26 -13.35 0.00 -10.64
N VAL A 27 -13.14 0.11 -9.33
CA VAL A 27 -13.21 -1.01 -8.37
C VAL A 27 -14.30 -0.70 -7.36
N GLY A 28 -15.24 -1.61 -7.17
CA GLY A 28 -16.33 -1.48 -6.21
C GLY A 28 -15.88 -1.64 -4.76
N GLN A 29 -16.71 -1.17 -3.83
CA GLN A 29 -16.48 -1.45 -2.41
C GLN A 29 -16.73 -2.92 -2.10
N GLY A 30 -15.84 -3.54 -1.31
CA GLY A 30 -15.88 -4.97 -0.99
C GLY A 30 -15.43 -5.88 -2.14
N GLU A 31 -14.92 -5.32 -3.23
CA GLU A 31 -14.40 -6.07 -4.36
C GLU A 31 -12.93 -6.45 -4.15
N PHE A 32 -12.59 -7.69 -4.52
CA PHE A 32 -11.21 -8.13 -4.66
C PHE A 32 -10.79 -8.04 -6.12
N PHE A 33 -9.89 -7.10 -6.44
CA PHE A 33 -9.46 -6.81 -7.80
C PHE A 33 -7.99 -7.18 -8.04
N GLY A 34 -7.70 -7.93 -9.09
CA GLY A 34 -6.36 -8.31 -9.51
C GLY A 34 -5.86 -7.50 -10.70
N LEU A 35 -4.83 -6.68 -10.52
CA LEU A 35 -4.16 -5.96 -11.60
C LEU A 35 -3.02 -6.83 -12.16
N LEU A 36 -3.26 -7.46 -13.32
CA LEU A 36 -2.31 -8.35 -13.97
C LEU A 36 -1.66 -7.69 -15.20
N GLY A 37 -0.43 -8.07 -15.47
CA GLY A 37 0.30 -7.60 -16.64
C GLY A 37 1.81 -7.86 -16.53
N PRO A 38 2.56 -7.81 -17.63
CA PRO A 38 4.01 -8.02 -17.63
C PRO A 38 4.74 -6.92 -16.85
N ASN A 39 6.03 -7.16 -16.57
CA ASN A 39 6.90 -6.12 -16.02
C ASN A 39 7.00 -4.95 -17.00
N GLY A 40 6.95 -3.74 -16.47
CA GLY A 40 6.92 -2.52 -17.29
C GLY A 40 5.55 -2.13 -17.85
N ALA A 41 4.48 -2.87 -17.56
CA ALA A 41 3.11 -2.53 -17.99
C ALA A 41 2.48 -1.31 -17.28
N GLY A 42 3.22 -0.61 -16.42
CA GLY A 42 2.74 0.57 -15.71
C GLY A 42 2.02 0.29 -14.39
N LYS A 43 1.94 -0.96 -13.93
CA LYS A 43 1.23 -1.34 -12.67
C LYS A 43 1.71 -0.51 -11.46
N THR A 44 3.01 -0.52 -11.19
CA THR A 44 3.61 0.25 -10.08
C THR A 44 3.44 1.76 -10.27
N THR A 45 3.45 2.26 -11.51
CA THR A 45 3.15 3.67 -11.81
C THR A 45 1.71 4.01 -11.46
N LEU A 46 0.75 3.16 -11.83
CA LEU A 46 -0.66 3.35 -11.47
C LEU A 46 -0.85 3.34 -9.94
N ILE A 47 -0.24 2.38 -9.24
CA ILE A 47 -0.25 2.32 -7.77
C ILE A 47 0.36 3.59 -7.17
N SER A 48 1.45 4.10 -7.73
CA SER A 48 2.08 5.35 -7.30
C SER A 48 1.18 6.58 -7.52
N VAL A 49 0.38 6.59 -8.59
CA VAL A 49 -0.64 7.63 -8.81
C VAL A 49 -1.73 7.53 -7.76
N LEU A 50 -2.27 6.33 -7.50
CA LEU A 50 -3.30 6.11 -6.46
C LEU A 50 -2.80 6.51 -5.06
N ALA A 51 -1.54 6.23 -4.75
CA ALA A 51 -0.89 6.62 -3.50
C ALA A 51 -0.59 8.13 -3.41
N GLY A 52 -0.80 8.90 -4.48
CA GLY A 52 -0.48 10.32 -4.56
C GLY A 52 1.04 10.61 -4.52
N LEU A 53 1.87 9.63 -4.89
CA LEU A 53 3.34 9.77 -5.02
C LEU A 53 3.73 10.31 -6.39
N VAL A 54 2.93 9.99 -7.41
CA VAL A 54 3.12 10.46 -8.79
C VAL A 54 1.86 11.19 -9.22
N ARG A 55 2.01 12.42 -9.72
CA ARG A 55 0.89 13.17 -10.29
C ARG A 55 0.66 12.72 -11.73
N PRO A 56 -0.58 12.41 -12.14
CA PRO A 56 -0.89 12.15 -13.54
C PRO A 56 -0.67 13.41 -14.40
N ASP A 57 -0.31 13.22 -15.68
CA ASP A 57 -0.22 14.33 -16.64
C ASP A 57 -1.62 14.68 -17.17
N GLU A 58 -2.49 13.66 -17.33
CA GLU A 58 -3.88 13.78 -17.78
C GLU A 58 -4.79 12.87 -16.95
N GLY A 59 -6.07 13.18 -16.94
CA GLY A 59 -7.09 12.42 -16.23
C GLY A 59 -7.11 12.66 -14.71
N SER A 60 -7.84 11.81 -14.00
CA SER A 60 -7.98 11.89 -12.54
C SER A 60 -8.08 10.50 -11.91
N ALA A 61 -7.66 10.41 -10.65
CA ALA A 61 -7.85 9.20 -9.85
C ALA A 61 -8.46 9.57 -8.49
N ARG A 62 -9.33 8.70 -7.96
CA ARG A 62 -10.01 8.90 -6.69
C ARG A 62 -9.99 7.63 -5.86
N ILE A 63 -9.86 7.81 -4.55
CA ILE A 63 -9.99 6.75 -3.54
C ILE A 63 -11.18 7.13 -2.65
N MET A 64 -12.19 6.26 -2.56
CA MET A 64 -13.43 6.51 -1.82
C MET A 64 -14.07 7.87 -2.16
N GLY A 65 -13.96 8.29 -3.45
CA GLY A 65 -14.46 9.58 -3.94
C GLY A 65 -13.51 10.77 -3.74
N HIS A 66 -12.42 10.63 -2.97
CA HIS A 66 -11.43 11.68 -2.75
C HIS A 66 -10.36 11.69 -3.85
N ASP A 67 -10.19 12.83 -4.51
CA ASP A 67 -9.19 13.00 -5.56
C ASP A 67 -7.77 12.89 -5.00
N VAL A 68 -6.92 12.07 -5.62
CA VAL A 68 -5.56 11.78 -5.13
C VAL A 68 -4.61 12.98 -5.22
N THR A 69 -4.99 14.02 -5.95
CA THR A 69 -4.20 15.26 -6.11
C THR A 69 -4.80 16.39 -5.28
N ALA A 70 -6.06 16.75 -5.52
CA ALA A 70 -6.73 17.89 -4.86
C ALA A 70 -7.16 17.57 -3.42
N GLY A 71 -7.63 16.34 -3.17
CA GLY A 71 -8.04 15.80 -1.86
C GLY A 71 -7.06 14.78 -1.30
N TYR A 72 -5.76 14.99 -1.49
CA TYR A 72 -4.72 13.97 -1.22
C TYR A 72 -4.67 13.48 0.23
N ARG A 73 -5.05 14.31 1.21
CA ARG A 73 -5.04 13.92 2.63
C ARG A 73 -6.10 12.87 2.94
N GLU A 74 -7.31 13.09 2.45
CA GLU A 74 -8.45 12.20 2.59
C GLU A 74 -8.22 10.91 1.78
N ALA A 75 -7.74 11.05 0.55
CA ALA A 75 -7.39 9.91 -0.31
C ALA A 75 -6.33 9.00 0.37
N ARG A 76 -5.27 9.58 0.94
CA ARG A 76 -4.24 8.80 1.65
C ARG A 76 -4.75 8.17 2.95
N ARG A 77 -5.66 8.80 3.68
CA ARG A 77 -6.31 8.20 4.84
C ARG A 77 -7.21 7.02 4.48
N ALA A 78 -7.75 7.02 3.26
CA ALA A 78 -8.59 5.94 2.76
C ALA A 78 -7.80 4.80 2.11
N LEU A 79 -6.48 4.91 1.96
CA LEU A 79 -5.64 3.97 1.22
C LEU A 79 -4.46 3.46 2.07
N GLY A 80 -4.34 2.14 2.19
CA GLY A 80 -3.12 1.46 2.64
C GLY A 80 -2.38 0.88 1.45
N VAL A 81 -1.07 1.11 1.35
CA VAL A 81 -0.24 0.57 0.27
C VAL A 81 0.88 -0.27 0.87
N VAL A 82 0.99 -1.50 0.38
CA VAL A 82 2.13 -2.39 0.68
C VAL A 82 3.03 -2.41 -0.54
N PRO A 83 4.21 -1.78 -0.48
CA PRO A 83 5.12 -1.70 -1.62
C PRO A 83 5.79 -3.04 -1.92
N GLN A 84 6.30 -3.18 -3.13
CA GLN A 84 7.07 -4.35 -3.55
C GLN A 84 8.38 -4.48 -2.75
N GLU A 85 9.09 -3.37 -2.57
CA GLU A 85 10.39 -3.35 -1.88
C GLU A 85 10.24 -3.33 -0.35
N LEU A 86 11.15 -4.04 0.33
CA LEU A 86 11.23 -4.08 1.81
C LEU A 86 12.01 -2.86 2.34
N VAL A 87 11.40 -1.68 2.23
CA VAL A 87 11.99 -0.43 2.78
C VAL A 87 11.51 -0.26 4.20
N LEU A 88 12.37 -0.61 5.17
CA LEU A 88 12.11 -0.50 6.60
C LEU A 88 13.33 0.10 7.30
N ASP A 89 13.08 1.02 8.24
CA ASP A 89 14.15 1.60 9.04
C ASP A 89 14.69 0.54 10.00
N PRO A 90 16.01 0.23 9.93
CA PRO A 90 16.61 -0.83 10.72
C PRO A 90 16.83 -0.49 12.19
N PHE A 91 16.61 0.76 12.62
CA PHE A 91 16.90 1.22 13.96
C PHE A 91 15.73 1.05 14.93
N PHE A 92 14.52 0.88 14.43
CA PHE A 92 13.32 0.73 15.26
C PHE A 92 12.96 -0.74 15.48
N THR A 93 12.20 -0.98 16.55
CA THR A 93 11.49 -2.24 16.79
C THR A 93 10.25 -2.32 15.89
N VAL A 94 9.63 -3.50 15.83
CA VAL A 94 8.38 -3.70 15.09
C VAL A 94 7.27 -2.78 15.61
N ARG A 95 7.09 -2.74 16.94
CA ARG A 95 6.08 -1.90 17.60
C ARG A 95 6.32 -0.41 17.34
N GLU A 96 7.55 0.06 17.52
CA GLU A 96 7.92 1.45 17.24
C GLU A 96 7.64 1.83 15.78
N THR A 97 7.97 0.95 14.84
CA THR A 97 7.70 1.16 13.41
C THR A 97 6.21 1.38 13.14
N LEU A 98 5.33 0.57 13.75
CA LEU A 98 3.88 0.73 13.61
C LEU A 98 3.37 1.98 14.34
N ALA A 99 3.90 2.29 15.52
CA ALA A 99 3.54 3.49 16.27
C ALA A 99 3.94 4.79 15.53
N ILE A 100 5.14 4.83 14.95
CA ILE A 100 5.60 5.95 14.13
C ILE A 100 4.67 6.13 12.91
N GLN A 101 4.35 5.04 12.23
CA GLN A 101 3.44 5.06 11.08
C GLN A 101 2.04 5.58 11.49
N SER A 102 1.53 5.15 12.64
CA SER A 102 0.27 5.65 13.23
C SER A 102 0.33 7.16 13.46
N GLY A 103 1.47 7.65 13.98
CA GLY A 103 1.73 9.08 14.20
C GLY A 103 1.67 9.92 12.93
N TYR A 104 2.13 9.41 11.78
CA TYR A 104 2.03 10.11 10.49
C TYR A 104 0.59 10.37 10.06
N PHE A 105 -0.36 9.54 10.49
CA PHE A 105 -1.80 9.73 10.28
C PHE A 105 -2.47 10.55 11.37
N GLY A 106 -1.72 11.04 12.37
CA GLY A 106 -2.22 11.82 13.50
C GLY A 106 -3.04 10.99 14.49
N LEU A 107 -2.83 9.68 14.56
CA LEU A 107 -3.53 8.79 15.47
C LEU A 107 -2.74 8.71 16.78
N ALA A 108 -3.29 9.32 17.84
CA ALA A 108 -2.82 9.15 19.20
C ALA A 108 -3.52 7.94 19.85
N ASN A 109 -2.84 7.28 20.80
CA ASN A 109 -3.38 6.15 21.57
C ASN A 109 -3.93 4.99 20.69
N ASN A 110 -3.16 4.58 19.69
CA ASN A 110 -3.54 3.50 18.76
C ASN A 110 -2.94 2.14 19.16
N ASP A 111 -2.48 1.99 20.40
CA ASP A 111 -1.75 0.82 20.89
C ASP A 111 -2.59 -0.46 20.82
N ASP A 112 -3.87 -0.40 21.22
CA ASP A 112 -4.78 -1.55 21.16
C ASP A 112 -4.91 -2.10 19.73
N TRP A 113 -5.01 -1.20 18.73
CA TRP A 113 -5.08 -1.62 17.33
C TRP A 113 -3.74 -2.14 16.79
N ILE A 114 -2.64 -1.57 17.25
CA ILE A 114 -1.29 -2.08 16.95
C ILE A 114 -1.13 -3.49 17.52
N ASP A 115 -1.63 -3.76 18.72
CA ASP A 115 -1.61 -5.09 19.32
C ASP A 115 -2.45 -6.10 18.52
N GLU A 116 -3.63 -5.70 18.06
CA GLU A 116 -4.44 -6.53 17.15
C GLU A 116 -3.71 -6.84 15.84
N ILE A 117 -3.09 -5.84 15.22
CA ILE A 117 -2.28 -6.02 14.01
C ILE A 117 -1.13 -7.00 14.25
N LEU A 118 -0.38 -6.83 15.34
CA LEU A 118 0.72 -7.71 15.71
C LEU A 118 0.24 -9.15 15.92
N HIS A 119 -0.91 -9.33 16.54
CA HIS A 119 -1.52 -10.63 16.76
C HIS A 119 -1.92 -11.30 15.43
N HIS A 120 -2.70 -10.61 14.59
CA HIS A 120 -3.18 -11.15 13.31
C HIS A 120 -2.07 -11.42 12.30
N LEU A 121 -0.96 -10.70 12.39
CA LEU A 121 0.20 -10.90 11.52
C LEU A 121 1.25 -11.85 12.12
N ASP A 122 0.94 -12.51 13.26
CA ASP A 122 1.86 -13.42 13.96
C ASP A 122 3.22 -12.74 14.24
N LEU A 123 3.17 -11.52 14.76
CA LEU A 123 4.32 -10.69 15.12
C LEU A 123 4.39 -10.36 16.62
N THR A 124 3.44 -10.81 17.45
CA THR A 124 3.36 -10.48 18.88
C THR A 124 4.66 -10.83 19.62
N ALA A 125 5.22 -12.03 19.39
CA ALA A 125 6.48 -12.46 20.01
C ALA A 125 7.71 -11.68 19.50
N LYS A 126 7.55 -10.84 18.49
CA LYS A 126 8.59 -10.02 17.86
C LYS A 126 8.31 -8.53 17.96
N ALA A 127 7.30 -8.12 18.73
CA ALA A 127 6.91 -6.72 18.86
C ALA A 127 8.10 -5.81 19.24
N ASP A 128 8.92 -6.24 20.17
CA ASP A 128 10.09 -5.50 20.68
C ASP A 128 11.39 -5.90 19.97
N ALA A 129 11.33 -6.76 18.96
CA ALA A 129 12.50 -7.13 18.18
C ALA A 129 12.89 -6.02 17.20
N ASN A 130 14.19 -5.79 17.05
CA ASN A 130 14.70 -4.83 16.08
C ASN A 130 14.48 -5.34 14.65
N MET A 131 14.15 -4.43 13.74
CA MET A 131 13.87 -4.75 12.33
C MET A 131 15.00 -5.51 11.62
N ARG A 132 16.27 -5.33 12.06
CA ARG A 132 17.42 -6.07 11.50
C ARG A 132 17.35 -7.56 11.76
N SER A 133 16.78 -7.98 12.89
CA SER A 133 16.70 -9.37 13.31
C SER A 133 15.60 -10.19 12.65
N LEU A 134 14.73 -9.53 11.87
CA LEU A 134 13.58 -10.16 11.23
C LEU A 134 13.96 -10.85 9.92
N SER A 135 13.32 -11.99 9.65
CA SER A 135 13.34 -12.63 8.33
C SER A 135 12.64 -11.76 7.28
N GLY A 136 12.90 -12.01 5.98
CA GLY A 136 12.22 -11.29 4.89
C GLY A 136 10.70 -11.40 4.96
N GLY A 137 10.17 -12.59 5.29
CA GLY A 137 8.73 -12.80 5.47
C GLY A 137 8.15 -12.00 6.65
N MET A 138 8.88 -11.91 7.77
CA MET A 138 8.46 -11.08 8.90
C MET A 138 8.47 -9.59 8.53
N LYS A 139 9.50 -9.12 7.83
CA LYS A 139 9.57 -7.74 7.32
C LYS A 139 8.39 -7.42 6.40
N ARG A 140 8.00 -8.38 5.54
CA ARG A 140 6.82 -8.23 4.66
C ARG A 140 5.54 -8.06 5.50
N ARG A 141 5.37 -8.87 6.55
CA ARG A 141 4.23 -8.73 7.48
C ARG A 141 4.22 -7.37 8.20
N VAL A 142 5.38 -6.83 8.57
CA VAL A 142 5.45 -5.48 9.14
C VAL A 142 5.00 -4.41 8.15
N LEU A 143 5.37 -4.50 6.86
CA LEU A 143 4.86 -3.58 5.82
C LEU A 143 3.34 -3.67 5.66
N VAL A 144 2.77 -4.87 5.74
CA VAL A 144 1.31 -5.03 5.78
C VAL A 144 0.73 -4.34 7.01
N GLY A 145 1.33 -4.52 8.19
CA GLY A 145 0.94 -3.85 9.42
C GLY A 145 0.95 -2.32 9.27
N GLN A 146 2.01 -1.75 8.69
CA GLN A 146 2.09 -0.31 8.43
C GLN A 146 0.95 0.19 7.52
N ALA A 147 0.57 -0.59 6.51
CA ALA A 147 -0.56 -0.24 5.64
C ALA A 147 -1.91 -0.28 6.37
N LEU A 148 -2.03 -1.03 7.48
CA LEU A 148 -3.26 -1.25 8.22
C LEU A 148 -3.44 -0.32 9.45
N VAL A 149 -2.38 0.35 9.94
CA VAL A 149 -2.43 1.08 11.24
C VAL A 149 -3.50 2.17 11.28
N HIS A 150 -3.84 2.77 10.14
CA HIS A 150 -4.84 3.83 10.05
C HIS A 150 -6.22 3.33 9.61
N ARG A 151 -6.44 2.00 9.59
CA ARG A 151 -7.72 1.34 9.25
C ARG A 151 -8.29 1.80 7.90
N PRO A 152 -7.51 1.79 6.82
CA PRO A 152 -7.99 2.26 5.53
C PRO A 152 -9.05 1.31 4.96
N PRO A 153 -10.11 1.83 4.30
CA PRO A 153 -11.10 1.00 3.62
C PRO A 153 -10.57 0.35 2.33
N VAL A 154 -9.45 0.83 1.77
CA VAL A 154 -8.84 0.32 0.55
C VAL A 154 -7.40 -0.10 0.83
N ILE A 155 -7.04 -1.33 0.44
CA ILE A 155 -5.66 -1.84 0.51
C ILE A 155 -5.17 -2.17 -0.88
N VAL A 156 -3.98 -1.70 -1.22
CA VAL A 156 -3.27 -2.04 -2.46
C VAL A 156 -1.98 -2.77 -2.11
N LEU A 157 -1.78 -3.93 -2.74
CA LEU A 157 -0.56 -4.73 -2.61
C LEU A 157 0.18 -4.71 -3.95
N ASP A 158 1.41 -4.18 -3.96
CA ASP A 158 2.27 -4.22 -5.15
C ASP A 158 3.13 -5.49 -5.11
N GLU A 159 2.86 -6.40 -6.06
CA GLU A 159 3.52 -7.72 -6.18
C GLU A 159 3.64 -8.49 -4.84
N PRO A 160 2.53 -8.86 -4.20
CA PRO A 160 2.53 -9.46 -2.85
C PRO A 160 3.32 -10.77 -2.75
N THR A 161 3.58 -11.43 -3.87
CA THR A 161 4.33 -12.70 -3.95
C THR A 161 5.81 -12.52 -4.29
N ALA A 162 6.31 -11.31 -4.45
CA ALA A 162 7.73 -11.04 -4.65
C ALA A 162 8.50 -11.52 -3.41
N GLY A 163 9.43 -12.48 -3.60
CA GLY A 163 10.22 -13.06 -2.51
C GLY A 163 9.60 -14.27 -1.79
N VAL A 164 8.43 -14.75 -2.21
CA VAL A 164 7.93 -16.09 -1.82
C VAL A 164 8.61 -17.13 -2.70
N ASP A 165 9.30 -18.08 -2.09
CA ASP A 165 10.03 -19.15 -2.79
C ASP A 165 9.14 -19.82 -3.85
N VAL A 166 9.72 -20.05 -5.03
CA VAL A 166 9.04 -20.61 -6.20
C VAL A 166 8.46 -22.00 -5.93
N GLU A 167 8.95 -22.70 -4.90
CA GLU A 167 8.44 -24.02 -4.51
C GLU A 167 7.02 -24.02 -3.95
N LEU A 168 6.57 -22.92 -3.32
CA LEU A 168 5.20 -22.79 -2.83
C LEU A 168 4.17 -22.40 -3.93
N ARG A 169 4.64 -22.10 -5.15
CA ARG A 169 3.76 -21.75 -6.28
C ARG A 169 3.20 -22.97 -7.05
N ARG A 170 3.53 -24.20 -6.62
CA ARG A 170 3.17 -25.45 -7.34
C ARG A 170 2.14 -26.32 -6.63
N HIS A 171 1.45 -25.81 -5.62
CA HIS A 171 0.38 -26.56 -4.96
C HIS A 171 -0.96 -25.83 -5.07
#